data_457d9b88d41fb4d47228d7d03ae8f4d7
#
_entry.id   457d9b88d41fb4d47228d7d03ae8f4d7
#
_cell.length_a   1.000
_cell.length_b   1.000
_cell.length_c   1.000
_cell.angle_alpha   90.00
_cell.angle_beta   90.00
_cell.angle_gamma   90.00
#
_symmetry.space_group_name_H-M   'P 1'
#
loop_
_entity.id
_entity.type
_entity.pdbx_description
1 polymer ?
#
loop_
_entity_poly.entity_id
_entity_poly.type
_entity_poly.pdbx_seq_one_letter_code
_entity_poly.pdbx_strand_id
1 'polypeptide(L)'
;MTTPAAASDLRSVRPLAGRTLVVMRPREQAESLCARLEAAGGRALRFPVIAVGPALDPAPLQAIVGRLDEFDLAFFVSPNAVDHAMRAILPQRTWPARLRVATVGKGSQRVMQGWGFANVIAPQDGFDSEAVIALPEFAADAVRGRKVLIFRGDGGRELLADTLRERGASVEYVTCYRRHCPEADPALLLGPAARGELDGLLLTSSEGVRNLECMLGTEGLAALRAVTVFATHPRIVAQARAAGFERVVETPAGDDGLMQALESHFA
;
A
#
# COMPACT_ATOMS: atom_id res chain seq x y z
N MET A 1 0.52 62.98 -0.49
CA MET A 1 1.14 62.09 0.50
C MET A 1 0.43 60.76 0.42
N THR A 2 1.00 59.83 -0.33
CA THR A 2 0.43 58.51 -0.61
C THR A 2 1.20 57.51 0.25
N THR A 3 0.51 56.91 1.23
CA THR A 3 1.04 55.88 2.11
C THR A 3 1.24 54.59 1.29
N PRO A 4 2.40 53.96 1.32
CA PRO A 4 2.56 52.65 0.68
C PRO A 4 1.85 51.58 1.51
N ALA A 5 0.99 50.81 0.85
CA ALA A 5 0.37 49.61 1.41
C ALA A 5 1.46 48.60 1.81
N ALA A 6 1.40 48.16 3.06
CA ALA A 6 2.25 47.11 3.58
C ALA A 6 2.01 45.83 2.78
N ALA A 7 3.03 45.37 2.05
CA ALA A 7 3.08 44.05 1.52
C ALA A 7 3.04 43.05 2.66
N SER A 8 1.91 42.38 2.87
CA SER A 8 1.78 41.27 3.81
C SER A 8 2.72 40.13 3.35
N ASP A 9 3.76 39.93 4.13
CA ASP A 9 4.73 38.86 3.99
C ASP A 9 4.00 37.51 4.14
N LEU A 10 3.58 36.93 3.05
CA LEU A 10 3.10 35.55 2.99
C LEU A 10 4.32 34.61 3.17
N ARG A 11 4.85 34.58 4.40
CA ARG A 11 5.72 33.50 4.80
C ARG A 11 4.90 32.24 4.63
N SER A 12 5.26 31.41 3.66
CA SER A 12 4.67 30.08 3.50
C SER A 12 4.79 29.36 4.84
N VAL A 13 3.66 29.15 5.51
CA VAL A 13 3.59 28.41 6.76
C VAL A 13 4.12 27.01 6.48
N ARG A 14 5.27 26.67 7.05
CA ARG A 14 5.83 25.31 6.96
C ARG A 14 5.51 24.59 8.28
N PRO A 15 4.34 23.96 8.38
CA PRO A 15 3.82 23.44 9.65
C PRO A 15 4.70 22.33 10.25
N LEU A 16 5.52 21.66 9.43
CA LEU A 16 6.42 20.60 9.87
C LEU A 16 7.89 21.03 9.93
N ALA A 17 8.18 22.35 9.96
CA ALA A 17 9.55 22.85 9.99
C ALA A 17 10.33 22.31 11.21
N GLY A 18 11.50 21.72 10.96
CA GLY A 18 12.36 21.13 11.99
C GLY A 18 11.90 19.76 12.51
N ARG A 19 10.82 19.19 12.01
CA ARG A 19 10.33 17.87 12.43
C ARG A 19 10.91 16.75 11.58
N THR A 20 11.32 15.66 12.21
CA THR A 20 11.75 14.43 11.53
C THR A 20 10.70 13.34 11.72
N LEU A 21 10.13 12.91 10.59
CA LEU A 21 9.05 11.93 10.53
C LEU A 21 9.52 10.67 9.80
N VAL A 22 9.38 9.52 10.47
CA VAL A 22 9.82 8.23 9.91
C VAL A 22 8.70 7.62 9.09
N VAL A 23 8.93 7.47 7.79
CA VAL A 23 8.00 6.83 6.84
C VAL A 23 8.32 5.35 6.74
N MET A 24 7.40 4.49 7.22
CA MET A 24 7.61 3.05 7.37
C MET A 24 6.91 2.21 6.29
N ARG A 25 6.37 2.83 5.25
CA ARG A 25 5.78 2.17 4.08
C ARG A 25 6.82 1.49 3.19
N PRO A 26 6.42 0.51 2.36
CA PRO A 26 7.26 0.03 1.27
C PRO A 26 7.83 1.20 0.44
N ARG A 27 9.09 1.06 0.01
CA ARG A 27 9.85 2.14 -0.65
C ARG A 27 9.07 2.79 -1.81
N GLU A 28 8.45 1.98 -2.66
CA GLU A 28 7.72 2.42 -3.85
C GLU A 28 6.43 3.20 -3.51
N GLN A 29 5.91 3.02 -2.29
CA GLN A 29 4.69 3.68 -1.81
C GLN A 29 4.98 4.87 -0.91
N ALA A 30 6.24 5.10 -0.56
CA ALA A 30 6.65 6.16 0.38
C ALA A 30 6.88 7.51 -0.32
N GLU A 31 7.19 7.52 -1.62
CA GLU A 31 7.73 8.69 -2.32
C GLU A 31 6.79 9.90 -2.28
N SER A 32 5.50 9.70 -2.60
CA SER A 32 4.50 10.77 -2.56
C SER A 32 4.36 11.39 -1.16
N LEU A 33 4.31 10.55 -0.11
CA LEU A 33 4.21 11.03 1.26
C LEU A 33 5.49 11.77 1.70
N CYS A 34 6.67 11.23 1.37
CA CYS A 34 7.94 11.89 1.67
C CYS A 34 8.03 13.28 1.04
N ALA A 35 7.67 13.39 -0.25
CA ALA A 35 7.66 14.69 -0.95
C ALA A 35 6.70 15.70 -0.29
N ARG A 36 5.54 15.26 0.18
CA ARG A 36 4.58 16.12 0.90
C ARG A 36 5.10 16.59 2.27
N LEU A 37 5.73 15.70 3.03
CA LEU A 37 6.36 16.02 4.31
C LEU A 37 7.48 17.06 4.12
N GLU A 38 8.31 16.88 3.11
CA GLU A 38 9.42 17.79 2.77
C GLU A 38 8.90 19.14 2.27
N ALA A 39 7.83 19.16 1.46
CA ALA A 39 7.16 20.39 1.03
C ALA A 39 6.56 21.17 2.21
N ALA A 40 6.06 20.49 3.25
CA ALA A 40 5.60 21.09 4.49
C ALA A 40 6.74 21.54 5.44
N GLY A 41 8.00 21.36 5.04
CA GLY A 41 9.20 21.78 5.78
C GLY A 41 9.77 20.73 6.72
N GLY A 42 9.18 19.54 6.78
CA GLY A 42 9.67 18.43 7.59
C GLY A 42 10.82 17.67 6.93
N ARG A 43 11.46 16.79 7.68
CA ARG A 43 12.43 15.80 7.21
C ARG A 43 11.78 14.42 7.17
N ALA A 44 11.72 13.78 6.03
CA ALA A 44 11.24 12.41 5.87
C ALA A 44 12.41 11.41 6.00
N LEU A 45 12.43 10.63 7.09
CA LEU A 45 13.34 9.50 7.25
C LEU A 45 12.66 8.23 6.74
N ARG A 46 13.20 7.62 5.67
CA ARG A 46 12.64 6.39 5.10
C ARG A 46 13.20 5.18 5.85
N PHE A 47 12.33 4.47 6.56
CA PHE A 47 12.65 3.20 7.23
C PHE A 47 11.56 2.17 6.91
N PRO A 48 11.56 1.59 5.70
CA PRO A 48 10.51 0.65 5.30
C PRO A 48 10.54 -0.59 6.18
N VAL A 49 9.38 -0.94 6.73
CA VAL A 49 9.19 -2.15 7.55
C VAL A 49 8.46 -3.26 6.78
N ILE A 50 8.11 -3.01 5.54
CA ILE A 50 7.55 -3.99 4.61
C ILE A 50 8.29 -3.83 3.28
N ALA A 51 8.79 -4.95 2.77
CA ALA A 51 9.29 -5.05 1.40
C ALA A 51 8.33 -5.87 0.55
N VAL A 52 8.25 -5.51 -0.72
CA VAL A 52 7.53 -6.26 -1.75
C VAL A 52 8.55 -6.85 -2.71
N GLY A 53 8.49 -8.14 -2.92
CA GLY A 53 9.40 -8.87 -3.80
C GLY A 53 8.68 -9.93 -4.62
N PRO A 54 9.38 -10.62 -5.52
CA PRO A 54 8.80 -11.72 -6.29
C PRO A 54 8.30 -12.83 -5.36
N ALA A 55 7.37 -13.66 -5.85
CA ALA A 55 6.92 -14.84 -5.14
C ALA A 55 8.11 -15.75 -4.78
N LEU A 56 8.02 -16.47 -3.66
CA LEU A 56 9.05 -17.44 -3.25
C LEU A 56 9.21 -18.55 -4.30
N ASP A 57 8.09 -19.04 -4.82
CA ASP A 57 8.05 -19.97 -5.93
C ASP A 57 7.52 -19.26 -7.18
N PRO A 58 8.37 -19.02 -8.19
CA PRO A 58 7.94 -18.39 -9.44
C PRO A 58 7.26 -19.37 -10.40
N ALA A 59 7.33 -20.70 -10.17
CA ALA A 59 6.86 -21.69 -11.12
C ALA A 59 5.36 -21.58 -11.45
N PRO A 60 4.43 -21.34 -10.50
CA PRO A 60 3.03 -21.15 -10.81
C PRO A 60 2.77 -19.97 -11.76
N LEU A 61 3.46 -18.83 -11.54
CA LEU A 61 3.35 -17.67 -12.41
C LEU A 61 3.92 -17.96 -13.81
N GLN A 62 5.06 -18.64 -13.89
CA GLN A 62 5.64 -19.04 -15.17
C GLN A 62 4.75 -20.02 -15.95
N ALA A 63 4.13 -20.98 -15.27
CA ALA A 63 3.20 -21.92 -15.89
C ALA A 63 1.97 -21.22 -16.50
N ILE A 64 1.48 -20.16 -15.83
CA ILE A 64 0.33 -19.39 -16.32
C ILE A 64 0.64 -18.61 -17.59
N VAL A 65 1.88 -18.19 -17.81
CA VAL A 65 2.27 -17.47 -19.04
C VAL A 65 1.85 -18.25 -20.29
N GLY A 66 2.07 -19.57 -20.31
CA GLY A 66 1.67 -20.45 -21.44
C GLY A 66 0.17 -20.72 -21.52
N ARG A 67 -0.59 -20.48 -20.46
CA ARG A 67 -1.99 -20.88 -20.31
C ARG A 67 -3.00 -19.72 -20.31
N LEU A 68 -2.56 -18.47 -20.49
CA LEU A 68 -3.45 -17.30 -20.44
C LEU A 68 -4.67 -17.40 -21.37
N ASP A 69 -4.54 -18.10 -22.51
CA ASP A 69 -5.65 -18.30 -23.45
C ASP A 69 -6.76 -19.22 -22.92
N GLU A 70 -6.53 -19.92 -21.81
CA GLU A 70 -7.55 -20.76 -21.20
C GLU A 70 -8.57 -19.97 -20.37
N PHE A 71 -8.29 -18.69 -20.04
CA PHE A 71 -9.08 -17.88 -19.13
C PHE A 71 -9.92 -16.83 -19.85
N ASP A 72 -11.04 -16.46 -19.22
CA ASP A 72 -11.97 -15.44 -19.70
C ASP A 72 -11.75 -14.08 -19.02
N LEU A 73 -11.30 -14.11 -17.75
CA LEU A 73 -11.12 -12.93 -16.93
C LEU A 73 -9.86 -13.06 -16.03
N ALA A 74 -9.01 -12.06 -16.05
CA ALA A 74 -7.86 -11.90 -15.15
C ALA A 74 -8.15 -10.78 -14.15
N PHE A 75 -8.12 -11.10 -12.87
CA PHE A 75 -8.34 -10.15 -11.79
C PHE A 75 -7.05 -9.89 -11.00
N PHE A 76 -6.74 -8.62 -10.72
CA PHE A 76 -5.55 -8.19 -10.00
C PHE A 76 -5.93 -7.53 -8.67
N VAL A 77 -5.52 -8.14 -7.57
CA VAL A 77 -5.93 -7.71 -6.22
C VAL A 77 -5.23 -6.42 -5.73
N SER A 78 -4.21 -5.95 -6.43
CA SER A 78 -3.43 -4.78 -6.00
C SER A 78 -2.55 -4.22 -7.12
N PRO A 79 -2.01 -2.98 -7.00
CA PRO A 79 -0.97 -2.45 -7.88
C PRO A 79 0.25 -3.38 -8.01
N ASN A 80 0.71 -3.95 -6.89
CA ASN A 80 1.84 -4.88 -6.88
C ASN A 80 1.54 -6.16 -7.69
N ALA A 81 0.30 -6.66 -7.61
CA ALA A 81 -0.10 -7.82 -8.41
C ALA A 81 -0.03 -7.51 -9.91
N VAL A 82 -0.45 -6.31 -10.32
CA VAL A 82 -0.32 -5.86 -11.71
C VAL A 82 1.13 -5.81 -12.14
N ASP A 83 1.98 -5.09 -11.42
CA ASP A 83 3.38 -4.88 -11.81
C ASP A 83 4.16 -6.19 -11.88
N HIS A 84 4.05 -7.04 -10.86
CA HIS A 84 4.76 -8.32 -10.83
C HIS A 84 4.29 -9.28 -11.93
N ALA A 85 2.99 -9.37 -12.17
CA ALA A 85 2.46 -10.23 -13.23
C ALA A 85 2.83 -9.70 -14.62
N MET A 86 2.67 -8.40 -14.90
CA MET A 86 2.99 -7.82 -16.21
C MET A 86 4.47 -7.92 -16.53
N ARG A 87 5.36 -7.68 -15.55
CA ARG A 87 6.82 -7.87 -15.72
C ARG A 87 7.20 -9.32 -16.04
N ALA A 88 6.45 -10.29 -15.53
CA ALA A 88 6.69 -11.70 -15.83
C ALA A 88 6.10 -12.14 -17.18
N ILE A 89 4.96 -11.61 -17.57
CA ILE A 89 4.19 -12.08 -18.74
C ILE A 89 4.61 -11.37 -20.03
N LEU A 90 4.60 -10.03 -20.04
CA LEU A 90 4.73 -9.26 -21.29
C LEU A 90 6.07 -9.39 -22.01
N PRO A 91 7.21 -9.67 -21.34
CA PRO A 91 8.46 -9.99 -22.05
C PRO A 91 8.43 -11.31 -22.81
N GLN A 92 7.52 -12.23 -22.44
CA GLN A 92 7.47 -13.60 -23.00
C GLN A 92 6.39 -13.76 -24.06
N ARG A 93 5.30 -13.00 -23.97
CA ARG A 93 4.19 -13.04 -24.91
C ARG A 93 3.30 -11.81 -24.84
N THR A 94 2.52 -11.59 -25.90
CA THR A 94 1.44 -10.61 -25.91
C THR A 94 0.25 -11.10 -25.06
N TRP A 95 -0.45 -10.14 -24.45
CA TRP A 95 -1.69 -10.44 -23.72
C TRP A 95 -2.79 -10.91 -24.67
N PRO A 96 -3.52 -12.00 -24.36
CA PRO A 96 -4.60 -12.48 -25.22
C PRO A 96 -5.74 -11.45 -25.34
N ALA A 97 -6.11 -11.07 -26.56
CA ALA A 97 -7.12 -10.03 -26.80
C ALA A 97 -8.50 -10.32 -26.17
N ARG A 98 -8.84 -11.62 -26.00
CA ARG A 98 -10.11 -12.04 -25.39
C ARG A 98 -10.08 -12.07 -23.86
N LEU A 99 -8.88 -12.09 -23.23
CA LEU A 99 -8.74 -12.16 -21.79
C LEU A 99 -9.00 -10.78 -21.19
N ARG A 100 -10.20 -10.60 -20.63
CA ARG A 100 -10.60 -9.35 -19.98
C ARG A 100 -9.80 -9.11 -18.71
N VAL A 101 -9.59 -7.85 -18.38
CA VAL A 101 -8.80 -7.45 -17.21
C VAL A 101 -9.68 -6.71 -16.21
N ALA A 102 -9.57 -7.10 -14.93
CA ALA A 102 -10.25 -6.44 -13.83
C ALA A 102 -9.31 -6.18 -12.66
N THR A 103 -9.59 -5.14 -11.87
CA THR A 103 -8.80 -4.74 -10.72
C THR A 103 -9.69 -4.35 -9.54
N VAL A 104 -9.10 -4.36 -8.35
CA VAL A 104 -9.82 -4.04 -7.11
C VAL A 104 -10.22 -2.55 -6.99
N GLY A 105 -9.63 -1.66 -7.78
CA GLY A 105 -9.95 -0.23 -7.72
C GLY A 105 -8.98 0.67 -8.46
N LYS A 106 -9.20 1.98 -8.37
CA LYS A 106 -8.55 3.03 -9.17
C LYS A 106 -7.01 3.01 -9.13
N GLY A 107 -6.40 2.64 -8.01
CA GLY A 107 -4.93 2.54 -7.89
C GLY A 107 -4.37 1.47 -8.82
N SER A 108 -4.93 0.25 -8.75
CA SER A 108 -4.53 -0.87 -9.62
C SER A 108 -4.91 -0.62 -11.08
N GLN A 109 -6.05 0.04 -11.33
CA GLN A 109 -6.49 0.43 -12.67
C GLN A 109 -5.49 1.37 -13.35
N ARG A 110 -4.99 2.40 -12.63
CA ARG A 110 -3.96 3.31 -13.16
C ARG A 110 -2.66 2.59 -13.53
N VAL A 111 -2.22 1.67 -12.68
CA VAL A 111 -1.02 0.87 -12.97
C VAL A 111 -1.24 0.01 -14.21
N MET A 112 -2.40 -0.64 -14.33
CA MET A 112 -2.75 -1.44 -15.51
C MET A 112 -2.81 -0.60 -16.79
N GLN A 113 -3.36 0.62 -16.73
CA GLN A 113 -3.36 1.57 -17.83
C GLN A 113 -1.94 1.99 -18.24
N GLY A 114 -1.03 2.14 -17.27
CA GLY A 114 0.40 2.38 -17.53
C GLY A 114 1.08 1.24 -18.30
N TRP A 115 0.57 0.01 -18.19
CA TRP A 115 0.98 -1.14 -18.99
C TRP A 115 0.29 -1.23 -20.37
N GLY A 116 -0.52 -0.24 -20.77
CA GLY A 116 -1.15 -0.14 -22.08
C GLY A 116 -2.56 -0.74 -22.17
N PHE A 117 -3.19 -1.08 -21.06
CA PHE A 117 -4.55 -1.62 -21.04
C PHE A 117 -5.58 -0.50 -20.95
N ALA A 118 -6.31 -0.22 -22.03
CA ALA A 118 -7.34 0.84 -22.07
C ALA A 118 -8.63 0.43 -21.34
N ASN A 119 -9.05 -0.83 -21.49
CA ASN A 119 -10.33 -1.35 -20.98
C ASN A 119 -10.09 -2.19 -19.73
N VAL A 120 -10.13 -1.55 -18.56
CA VAL A 120 -9.92 -2.20 -17.25
C VAL A 120 -11.20 -2.10 -16.44
N ILE A 121 -11.76 -3.25 -16.07
CA ILE A 121 -12.93 -3.34 -15.19
C ILE A 121 -12.49 -3.01 -13.77
N ALA A 122 -13.12 -2.01 -13.16
CA ALA A 122 -12.84 -1.63 -11.78
C ALA A 122 -14.06 -0.94 -11.17
N PRO A 123 -14.33 -1.09 -9.86
CA PRO A 123 -15.40 -0.35 -9.20
C PRO A 123 -15.11 1.15 -9.22
N GLN A 124 -16.15 1.94 -9.40
CA GLN A 124 -16.08 3.40 -9.37
C GLN A 124 -15.91 3.91 -7.95
N ASP A 125 -16.61 3.28 -7.00
CA ASP A 125 -16.59 3.55 -5.58
C ASP A 125 -16.27 2.25 -4.81
N GLY A 126 -15.58 2.39 -3.67
CA GLY A 126 -15.04 1.24 -2.94
C GLY A 126 -13.74 0.71 -3.54
N PHE A 127 -12.96 -0.01 -2.70
CA PHE A 127 -11.64 -0.56 -3.08
C PHE A 127 -11.41 -1.92 -2.41
N ASP A 128 -12.48 -2.72 -2.34
CA ASP A 128 -12.50 -4.02 -1.67
C ASP A 128 -13.20 -5.09 -2.51
N SER A 129 -13.22 -6.31 -1.99
CA SER A 129 -13.83 -7.43 -2.69
C SER A 129 -15.34 -7.25 -2.84
N GLU A 130 -15.99 -6.61 -1.90
CA GLU A 130 -17.42 -6.34 -1.86
C GLU A 130 -17.84 -5.43 -3.03
N ALA A 131 -17.10 -4.36 -3.26
CA ALA A 131 -17.33 -3.45 -4.38
C ALA A 131 -17.14 -4.15 -5.74
N VAL A 132 -16.11 -5.03 -5.85
CA VAL A 132 -15.88 -5.81 -7.06
C VAL A 132 -17.01 -6.81 -7.31
N ILE A 133 -17.46 -7.54 -6.29
CA ILE A 133 -18.53 -8.53 -6.36
C ILE A 133 -19.87 -7.90 -6.80
N ALA A 134 -20.08 -6.62 -6.51
CA ALA A 134 -21.27 -5.87 -6.89
C ALA A 134 -21.28 -5.43 -8.37
N LEU A 135 -20.17 -5.52 -9.08
CA LEU A 135 -20.11 -5.16 -10.50
C LEU A 135 -20.91 -6.15 -11.38
N PRO A 136 -21.60 -5.67 -12.44
CA PRO A 136 -22.33 -6.52 -13.36
C PRO A 136 -21.47 -7.63 -13.98
N GLU A 137 -20.21 -7.35 -14.27
CA GLU A 137 -19.26 -8.30 -14.86
C GLU A 137 -18.93 -9.49 -13.95
N PHE A 138 -19.24 -9.38 -12.67
CA PHE A 138 -19.04 -10.42 -11.66
C PHE A 138 -20.37 -11.07 -11.22
N ALA A 139 -21.52 -10.67 -11.79
CA ALA A 139 -22.82 -11.28 -11.53
C ALA A 139 -22.86 -12.76 -11.94
N ALA A 140 -23.75 -13.54 -11.37
CA ALA A 140 -23.79 -15.00 -11.56
C ALA A 140 -24.01 -15.41 -13.03
N ASP A 141 -24.80 -14.66 -13.78
CA ASP A 141 -25.03 -14.88 -15.21
C ASP A 141 -23.81 -14.52 -16.06
N ALA A 142 -23.03 -13.53 -15.64
CA ALA A 142 -21.82 -13.10 -16.35
C ALA A 142 -20.62 -14.04 -16.14
N VAL A 143 -20.52 -14.70 -14.97
CA VAL A 143 -19.35 -15.51 -14.60
C VAL A 143 -19.59 -17.01 -14.65
N ARG A 144 -20.83 -17.48 -14.75
CA ARG A 144 -21.15 -18.90 -14.80
C ARG A 144 -20.43 -19.61 -15.95
N GLY A 145 -19.69 -20.69 -15.62
CA GLY A 145 -18.90 -21.47 -16.58
C GLY A 145 -17.64 -20.76 -17.06
N ARG A 146 -17.32 -19.56 -16.57
CA ARG A 146 -16.11 -18.83 -16.93
C ARG A 146 -14.91 -19.30 -16.11
N LYS A 147 -13.73 -19.21 -16.72
CA LYS A 147 -12.45 -19.42 -16.04
C LYS A 147 -11.86 -18.09 -15.63
N VAL A 148 -11.73 -17.87 -14.32
CA VAL A 148 -11.22 -16.63 -13.73
C VAL A 148 -9.85 -16.90 -13.12
N LEU A 149 -8.87 -16.08 -13.49
CA LEU A 149 -7.52 -16.09 -12.96
C LEU A 149 -7.34 -14.91 -11.99
N ILE A 150 -6.94 -15.17 -10.75
CA ILE A 150 -6.72 -14.15 -9.75
C ILE A 150 -5.22 -14.03 -9.44
N PHE A 151 -4.61 -12.91 -9.84
CA PHE A 151 -3.25 -12.54 -9.50
C PHE A 151 -3.21 -11.88 -8.12
N ARG A 152 -2.47 -12.47 -7.18
CA ARG A 152 -2.41 -12.03 -5.78
C ARG A 152 -1.00 -12.10 -5.20
N GLY A 153 -0.83 -11.57 -3.97
CA GLY A 153 0.33 -11.86 -3.13
C GLY A 153 0.19 -13.20 -2.40
N ASP A 154 1.14 -13.46 -1.51
CA ASP A 154 1.24 -14.67 -0.68
C ASP A 154 0.20 -14.77 0.45
N GLY A 155 -0.89 -14.04 0.37
CA GLY A 155 -2.01 -14.06 1.29
C GLY A 155 -3.13 -13.15 0.80
N GLY A 156 -4.21 -13.08 1.55
CA GLY A 156 -5.32 -12.18 1.25
C GLY A 156 -6.69 -12.82 1.51
N ARG A 157 -7.74 -12.05 1.22
CA ARG A 157 -9.14 -12.46 1.43
C ARG A 157 -9.57 -13.46 0.36
N GLU A 158 -10.32 -14.47 0.78
CA GLU A 158 -10.88 -15.49 -0.12
C GLU A 158 -12.26 -15.10 -0.66
N LEU A 159 -12.91 -14.08 -0.07
CA LEU A 159 -14.30 -13.70 -0.34
C LEU A 159 -14.64 -13.60 -1.84
N LEU A 160 -13.78 -12.95 -2.63
CA LEU A 160 -14.02 -12.79 -4.07
C LEU A 160 -14.06 -14.17 -4.78
N ALA A 161 -13.08 -15.02 -4.52
CA ALA A 161 -13.00 -16.32 -5.19
C ALA A 161 -14.11 -17.26 -4.76
N ASP A 162 -14.45 -17.25 -3.45
CA ASP A 162 -15.54 -18.09 -2.93
C ASP A 162 -16.87 -17.65 -3.54
N THR A 163 -17.16 -16.36 -3.58
CA THR A 163 -18.35 -15.83 -4.24
C THR A 163 -18.39 -16.18 -5.74
N LEU A 164 -17.26 -16.09 -6.44
CA LEU A 164 -17.21 -16.45 -7.87
C LEU A 164 -17.44 -17.93 -8.09
N ARG A 165 -16.90 -18.80 -7.24
CA ARG A 165 -17.16 -20.25 -7.28
C ARG A 165 -18.62 -20.58 -7.01
N GLU A 166 -19.24 -19.94 -6.00
CA GLU A 166 -20.68 -20.04 -5.70
C GLU A 166 -21.53 -19.59 -6.90
N ARG A 167 -21.07 -18.58 -7.68
CA ARG A 167 -21.71 -18.11 -8.90
C ARG A 167 -21.45 -19.00 -10.11
N GLY A 168 -20.70 -20.11 -9.94
CA GLY A 168 -20.44 -21.11 -10.97
C GLY A 168 -19.23 -20.85 -11.86
N ALA A 169 -18.30 -19.99 -11.46
CA ALA A 169 -17.01 -19.81 -12.10
C ALA A 169 -15.98 -20.86 -11.65
N SER A 170 -15.03 -21.18 -12.54
CA SER A 170 -13.79 -21.87 -12.16
C SER A 170 -12.73 -20.82 -11.82
N VAL A 171 -12.18 -20.84 -10.59
CA VAL A 171 -11.23 -19.83 -10.13
C VAL A 171 -9.88 -20.45 -9.81
N GLU A 172 -8.83 -19.93 -10.46
CA GLU A 172 -7.43 -20.26 -10.19
C GLU A 172 -6.70 -19.06 -9.60
N TYR A 173 -5.86 -19.31 -8.59
CA TYR A 173 -4.99 -18.28 -8.01
C TYR A 173 -3.58 -18.39 -8.53
N VAL A 174 -2.95 -17.22 -8.73
CA VAL A 174 -1.52 -17.13 -8.99
C VAL A 174 -0.88 -16.15 -8.04
N THR A 175 0.02 -16.63 -7.20
CA THR A 175 0.88 -15.79 -6.38
C THR A 175 1.97 -15.20 -7.25
N CYS A 176 1.98 -13.88 -7.41
CA CYS A 176 2.94 -13.17 -8.24
C CYS A 176 3.92 -12.30 -7.46
N TYR A 177 3.65 -12.01 -6.19
CA TYR A 177 4.54 -11.29 -5.30
C TYR A 177 4.37 -11.76 -3.86
N ARG A 178 5.33 -11.40 -3.01
CA ARG A 178 5.22 -11.57 -1.55
C ARG A 178 5.50 -10.27 -0.83
N ARG A 179 4.93 -10.17 0.36
CA ARG A 179 5.35 -9.18 1.35
C ARG A 179 6.26 -9.85 2.37
N HIS A 180 7.28 -9.16 2.80
CA HIS A 180 8.18 -9.69 3.82
C HIS A 180 8.75 -8.56 4.66
N CYS A 181 9.26 -8.91 5.83
CA CYS A 181 10.06 -8.03 6.65
C CYS A 181 11.40 -7.78 5.94
N PRO A 182 11.76 -6.54 5.60
CA PRO A 182 13.04 -6.26 4.97
C PRO A 182 14.19 -6.40 5.95
N GLU A 183 15.36 -6.75 5.44
CA GLU A 183 16.60 -6.57 6.18
C GLU A 183 17.01 -5.10 6.11
N ALA A 184 17.10 -4.45 7.25
CA ALA A 184 17.59 -3.08 7.38
C ALA A 184 18.43 -2.95 8.64
N ASP A 185 19.43 -2.07 8.59
CA ASP A 185 20.25 -1.79 9.78
C ASP A 185 19.40 -1.00 10.81
N PRO A 186 19.15 -1.58 12.01
CA PRO A 186 18.41 -0.89 13.05
C PRO A 186 19.04 0.43 13.47
N ALA A 187 20.35 0.61 13.32
CA ALA A 187 21.06 1.82 13.69
C ALA A 187 20.57 3.07 12.91
N LEU A 188 20.04 2.87 11.69
CA LEU A 188 19.44 3.95 10.89
C LEU A 188 18.24 4.61 11.57
N LEU A 189 17.54 3.88 12.44
CA LEU A 189 16.40 4.35 13.21
C LEU A 189 16.79 4.65 14.66
N LEU A 190 17.51 3.72 15.30
CA LEU A 190 17.86 3.81 16.72
C LEU A 190 18.90 4.90 17.00
N GLY A 191 19.82 5.18 16.08
CA GLY A 191 20.77 6.28 16.21
C GLY A 191 20.09 7.64 16.34
N PRO A 192 19.23 8.06 15.40
CA PRO A 192 18.43 9.29 15.54
C PRO A 192 17.51 9.28 16.76
N ALA A 193 16.91 8.14 17.11
CA ALA A 193 16.05 8.01 18.29
C ALA A 193 16.84 8.31 19.59
N ALA A 194 18.04 7.76 19.74
CA ALA A 194 18.90 7.98 20.91
C ALA A 194 19.33 9.44 21.07
N ARG A 195 19.39 10.21 19.97
CA ARG A 195 19.70 11.64 19.99
C ARG A 195 18.45 12.53 20.13
N GLY A 196 17.26 11.93 20.26
CA GLY A 196 15.98 12.69 20.35
C GLY A 196 15.60 13.42 19.07
N GLU A 197 16.07 12.96 17.92
CA GLU A 197 15.87 13.59 16.61
C GLU A 197 14.57 13.15 15.90
N LEU A 198 13.82 12.21 16.48
CA LEU A 198 12.59 11.68 15.87
C LEU A 198 11.35 12.27 16.52
N ASP A 199 10.52 12.92 15.75
CA ASP A 199 9.24 13.51 16.20
C ASP A 199 8.05 12.58 15.99
N GLY A 200 8.09 11.69 14.99
CA GLY A 200 6.97 10.79 14.75
C GLY A 200 7.30 9.58 13.88
N LEU A 201 6.59 8.46 14.12
CA LEU A 201 6.63 7.23 13.37
C LEU A 201 5.29 7.06 12.61
N LEU A 202 5.33 6.92 11.29
CA LEU A 202 4.12 6.82 10.44
C LEU A 202 3.85 5.36 10.11
N LEU A 203 2.90 4.74 10.85
CA LEU A 203 2.52 3.33 10.71
C LEU A 203 1.15 3.19 10.06
N THR A 204 1.12 2.62 8.86
CA THR A 204 -0.09 2.51 8.03
C THR A 204 -0.61 1.08 7.87
N SER A 205 0.00 0.12 8.60
CA SER A 205 -0.48 -1.27 8.61
C SER A 205 -0.13 -1.99 9.91
N SER A 206 -0.98 -2.94 10.30
CA SER A 206 -0.72 -3.83 11.44
C SER A 206 0.48 -4.76 11.20
N GLU A 207 0.72 -5.13 9.94
CA GLU A 207 1.92 -5.90 9.54
C GLU A 207 3.19 -5.08 9.79
N GLY A 208 3.14 -3.76 9.48
CA GLY A 208 4.27 -2.87 9.74
C GLY A 208 4.66 -2.78 11.21
N VAL A 209 3.69 -2.80 12.13
CA VAL A 209 3.98 -2.83 13.58
C VAL A 209 4.72 -4.12 13.97
N ARG A 210 4.22 -5.29 13.52
CA ARG A 210 4.86 -6.59 13.80
C ARG A 210 6.27 -6.70 13.21
N ASN A 211 6.43 -6.21 11.99
CA ASN A 211 7.74 -6.23 11.34
C ASN A 211 8.73 -5.30 12.03
N LEU A 212 8.29 -4.11 12.47
CA LEU A 212 9.14 -3.21 13.26
C LEU A 212 9.63 -3.88 14.54
N GLU A 213 8.76 -4.60 15.26
CA GLU A 213 9.10 -5.38 16.43
C GLU A 213 10.11 -6.50 16.10
N CYS A 214 9.90 -7.21 15.00
CA CYS A 214 10.81 -8.24 14.51
C CYS A 214 12.20 -7.67 14.15
N MET A 215 12.25 -6.51 13.50
CA MET A 215 13.49 -5.87 13.06
C MET A 215 14.32 -5.30 14.20
N LEU A 216 13.68 -4.77 15.23
CA LEU A 216 14.35 -4.05 16.32
C LEU A 216 14.55 -4.90 17.58
N GLY A 217 13.77 -5.96 17.75
CA GLY A 217 13.68 -6.69 18.99
C GLY A 217 13.08 -5.86 20.14
N THR A 218 13.00 -6.45 21.32
CA THR A 218 12.37 -5.80 22.49
C THR A 218 13.11 -4.54 22.95
N GLU A 219 14.45 -4.59 22.95
CA GLU A 219 15.28 -3.45 23.41
C GLU A 219 15.20 -2.27 22.42
N GLY A 220 15.31 -2.56 21.12
CA GLY A 220 15.23 -1.52 20.10
C GLY A 220 13.83 -0.86 20.05
N LEU A 221 12.78 -1.66 20.26
CA LEU A 221 11.42 -1.13 20.34
C LEU A 221 11.23 -0.24 21.58
N ALA A 222 11.81 -0.63 22.72
CA ALA A 222 11.78 0.16 23.96
C ALA A 222 12.43 1.53 23.78
N ALA A 223 13.50 1.64 22.98
CA ALA A 223 14.14 2.91 22.65
C ALA A 223 13.24 3.89 21.87
N LEU A 224 12.20 3.39 21.20
CA LEU A 224 11.23 4.18 20.44
C LEU A 224 9.94 4.48 21.21
N ARG A 225 9.76 3.94 22.42
CA ARG A 225 8.50 3.97 23.18
C ARG A 225 7.92 5.37 23.35
N ALA A 226 8.77 6.36 23.56
CA ALA A 226 8.38 7.76 23.78
C ALA A 226 8.17 8.55 22.47
N VAL A 227 8.53 8.01 21.30
CA VAL A 227 8.28 8.65 20.01
C VAL A 227 6.80 8.51 19.65
N THR A 228 6.17 9.59 19.20
CA THR A 228 4.75 9.57 18.83
C THR A 228 4.51 8.72 17.59
N VAL A 229 3.58 7.77 17.67
CA VAL A 229 3.14 6.97 16.53
C VAL A 229 1.88 7.59 15.93
N PHE A 230 1.86 7.81 14.62
CA PHE A 230 0.69 8.20 13.85
C PHE A 230 0.18 6.98 13.07
N ALA A 231 -1.05 6.55 13.37
CA ALA A 231 -1.63 5.31 12.87
C ALA A 231 -2.97 5.57 12.17
N THR A 232 -3.13 5.09 10.95
CA THR A 232 -4.25 5.42 10.05
C THR A 232 -5.49 4.53 10.24
N HIS A 233 -5.55 3.72 11.30
CA HIS A 233 -6.69 2.83 11.56
C HIS A 233 -6.70 2.37 13.02
N PRO A 234 -7.89 2.21 13.69
CA PRO A 234 -8.00 1.75 15.08
C PRO A 234 -7.23 0.47 15.39
N ARG A 235 -7.23 -0.52 14.47
CA ARG A 235 -6.46 -1.77 14.66
C ARG A 235 -4.94 -1.54 14.74
N ILE A 236 -4.43 -0.56 13.99
CA ILE A 236 -2.99 -0.22 14.03
C ILE A 236 -2.68 0.46 15.36
N VAL A 237 -3.56 1.36 15.81
CA VAL A 237 -3.48 2.02 17.13
C VAL A 237 -3.41 0.98 18.24
N ALA A 238 -4.36 0.02 18.25
CA ALA A 238 -4.39 -1.04 19.26
C ALA A 238 -3.11 -1.87 19.25
N GLN A 239 -2.59 -2.22 18.08
CA GLN A 239 -1.37 -3.00 17.95
C GLN A 239 -0.11 -2.23 18.35
N ALA A 240 -0.01 -0.94 17.99
CA ALA A 240 1.08 -0.09 18.42
C ALA A 240 1.11 0.07 19.95
N ARG A 241 -0.04 0.25 20.58
CA ARG A 241 -0.14 0.28 22.05
C ARG A 241 0.25 -1.06 22.68
N ALA A 242 -0.19 -2.17 22.11
CA ALA A 242 0.19 -3.51 22.58
C ALA A 242 1.70 -3.78 22.43
N ALA A 243 2.35 -3.19 21.43
CA ALA A 243 3.80 -3.22 21.24
C ALA A 243 4.58 -2.28 22.20
N GLY A 244 3.87 -1.51 23.05
CA GLY A 244 4.46 -0.70 24.11
C GLY A 244 4.70 0.77 23.78
N PHE A 245 4.18 1.29 22.67
CA PHE A 245 4.24 2.72 22.36
C PHE A 245 3.31 3.52 23.29
N GLU A 246 3.86 4.56 23.94
CA GLU A 246 3.17 5.36 24.95
C GLU A 246 2.25 6.43 24.32
N ARG A 247 2.64 6.96 23.17
CA ARG A 247 1.92 8.02 22.47
C ARG A 247 1.51 7.56 21.08
N VAL A 248 0.22 7.24 20.93
CA VAL A 248 -0.35 6.78 19.64
C VAL A 248 -1.53 7.67 19.28
N VAL A 249 -1.40 8.35 18.17
CA VAL A 249 -2.40 9.24 17.58
C VAL A 249 -3.08 8.51 16.43
N GLU A 250 -4.40 8.39 16.50
CA GLU A 250 -5.19 7.92 15.37
C GLU A 250 -5.36 9.04 14.36
N THR A 251 -5.15 8.73 13.08
CA THR A 251 -5.31 9.69 11.99
C THR A 251 -6.36 9.20 11.00
N PRO A 252 -7.03 10.10 10.27
CA PRO A 252 -7.85 9.69 9.15
C PRO A 252 -7.05 8.88 8.12
N ALA A 253 -7.75 8.04 7.36
CA ALA A 253 -7.11 7.19 6.34
C ALA A 253 -6.56 8.00 5.16
N GLY A 254 -5.52 7.45 4.53
CA GLY A 254 -4.87 8.06 3.36
C GLY A 254 -3.84 9.14 3.71
N ASP A 255 -3.13 9.60 2.68
CA ASP A 255 -2.07 10.58 2.85
C ASP A 255 -2.60 11.96 3.25
N ASP A 256 -3.79 12.34 2.79
CA ASP A 256 -4.42 13.61 3.15
C ASP A 256 -4.77 13.66 4.64
N GLY A 257 -5.41 12.61 5.14
CA GLY A 257 -5.76 12.52 6.57
C GLY A 257 -4.52 12.48 7.46
N LEU A 258 -3.49 11.76 7.05
CA LEU A 258 -2.22 11.69 7.78
C LEU A 258 -1.53 13.05 7.81
N MET A 259 -1.42 13.76 6.68
CA MET A 259 -0.81 15.10 6.63
C MET A 259 -1.58 16.09 7.50
N GLN A 260 -2.91 16.12 7.40
CA GLN A 260 -3.76 16.98 8.24
C GLN A 260 -3.53 16.75 9.74
N ALA A 261 -3.45 15.48 10.14
CA ALA A 261 -3.20 15.13 11.55
C ALA A 261 -1.80 15.57 12.01
N LEU A 262 -0.78 15.40 11.17
CA LEU A 262 0.59 15.86 11.46
C LEU A 262 0.66 17.39 11.60
N GLU A 263 0.10 18.12 10.66
CA GLU A 263 0.06 19.58 10.68
C GLU A 263 -0.66 20.10 11.92
N SER A 264 -1.79 19.49 12.29
CA SER A 264 -2.53 19.85 13.51
C SER A 264 -1.80 19.50 14.81
N HIS A 265 -0.99 18.43 14.81
CA HIS A 265 -0.26 17.98 16.00
C HIS A 265 0.97 18.84 16.30
N PHE A 266 1.62 19.39 15.26
CA PHE A 266 2.86 20.15 15.36
C PHE A 266 2.68 21.68 15.18
N ALA A 267 1.41 22.15 15.01
CA ALA A 267 1.05 23.57 14.87
C ALA A 267 1.33 24.44 16.13
#